data_cf83eb3e9d1eb850675b5c0df6cea486
#
_entry.id   cf83eb3e9d1eb850675b5c0df6cea486
#
_cell.length_a   1.000
_cell.length_b   1.000
_cell.length_c   1.000
_cell.angle_alpha   90.00
_cell.angle_beta   90.00
_cell.angle_gamma   90.00
#
_symmetry.space_group_name_H-M   'P 1'
#
loop_
_entity.id
_entity.type
_entity.pdbx_description
1 polymer ?
#
loop_
_entity_poly.entity_id
_entity_poly.type
_entity_poly.pdbx_seq_one_letter_code
_entity_poly.pdbx_strand_id
1 'polypeptide(L)'
;MKIGILGGTFDPIHLGHLAAAEAAIECADLERVVLIPTGVPPHRSPAVAGADHRLEMTRLATAGDPRLEVSDRELRREGASYTVDTLRELKQLHPDDELFLILGWDAAKLLPTWHEPEEVRRLARVLIVTRPGSGKPEATSEIVCERPTPHISGSALRRAIAKGENVDDRLPTAVADYIANHGLYMDNR
;
A
#
# COMPACT_ATOMS: atom_id res chain seq x y z
N MET A 1 -12.62 15.54 6.35
CA MET A 1 -12.82 14.06 6.27
C MET A 1 -11.62 13.34 6.88
N LYS A 2 -11.80 12.11 7.40
CA LYS A 2 -10.69 11.23 7.82
C LYS A 2 -10.31 10.31 6.67
N ILE A 3 -9.10 10.48 6.14
CA ILE A 3 -8.66 9.79 4.92
C ILE A 3 -7.39 9.00 5.21
N GLY A 4 -7.44 7.69 4.95
CA GLY A 4 -6.27 6.82 4.98
C GLY A 4 -5.44 6.93 3.69
N ILE A 5 -4.13 6.90 3.82
CA ILE A 5 -3.18 6.89 2.72
C ILE A 5 -2.36 5.61 2.82
N LEU A 6 -2.53 4.72 1.86
CA LEU A 6 -1.82 3.45 1.77
C LEU A 6 -0.92 3.46 0.53
N GLY A 7 0.34 3.82 0.72
CA GLY A 7 1.38 3.75 -0.31
C GLY A 7 1.96 2.34 -0.43
N GLY A 8 2.28 1.93 -1.63
CA GLY A 8 2.93 0.64 -1.85
C GLY A 8 3.39 0.44 -3.29
N THR A 9 4.37 -0.42 -3.49
CA THR A 9 4.78 -0.78 -4.86
C THR A 9 3.65 -1.49 -5.61
N PHE A 10 2.83 -2.26 -4.88
CA PHE A 10 1.71 -3.05 -5.43
C PHE A 10 2.12 -3.89 -6.64
N ASP A 11 3.12 -4.73 -6.43
CA ASP A 11 3.79 -5.51 -7.47
C ASP A 11 3.78 -7.03 -7.17
N PRO A 12 2.59 -7.68 -7.22
CA PRO A 12 1.24 -7.12 -7.36
C PRO A 12 0.61 -6.64 -6.06
N ILE A 13 -0.50 -5.91 -6.16
CA ILE A 13 -1.43 -5.74 -5.05
C ILE A 13 -2.01 -7.10 -4.67
N HIS A 14 -2.29 -7.31 -3.38
CA HIS A 14 -2.75 -8.60 -2.87
C HIS A 14 -3.70 -8.45 -1.67
N LEU A 15 -4.36 -9.53 -1.27
CA LEU A 15 -5.33 -9.54 -0.18
C LEU A 15 -4.79 -8.99 1.15
N GLY A 16 -3.48 -9.11 1.40
CA GLY A 16 -2.84 -8.50 2.57
C GLY A 16 -2.90 -6.97 2.58
N HIS A 17 -2.83 -6.31 1.40
CA HIS A 17 -2.96 -4.86 1.30
C HIS A 17 -4.41 -4.42 1.53
N LEU A 18 -5.38 -5.13 0.96
CA LEU A 18 -6.81 -4.84 1.15
C LEU A 18 -7.22 -5.03 2.61
N ALA A 19 -6.79 -6.11 3.24
CA ALA A 19 -7.04 -6.35 4.66
C ALA A 19 -6.42 -5.26 5.55
N ALA A 20 -5.24 -4.73 5.19
CA ALA A 20 -4.64 -3.62 5.92
C ALA A 20 -5.45 -2.31 5.76
N ALA A 21 -5.98 -2.05 4.56
CA ALA A 21 -6.85 -0.90 4.31
C ALA A 21 -8.16 -1.01 5.11
N GLU A 22 -8.80 -2.18 5.10
CA GLU A 22 -10.03 -2.45 5.84
C GLU A 22 -9.80 -2.32 7.37
N ALA A 23 -8.73 -2.93 7.88
CA ALA A 23 -8.36 -2.79 9.29
C ALA A 23 -8.16 -1.33 9.70
N ALA A 24 -7.53 -0.53 8.85
CA ALA A 24 -7.33 0.90 9.10
C ALA A 24 -8.66 1.68 9.14
N ILE A 25 -9.58 1.39 8.20
CA ILE A 25 -10.93 1.98 8.18
C ILE A 25 -11.63 1.74 9.52
N GLU A 26 -11.66 0.49 9.96
CA GLU A 26 -12.34 0.12 11.21
C GLU A 26 -11.67 0.72 12.46
N CYS A 27 -10.33 0.71 12.52
CA CYS A 27 -9.59 1.14 13.72
C CYS A 27 -9.60 2.65 13.94
N ALA A 28 -9.63 3.45 12.89
CA ALA A 28 -9.55 4.91 12.97
C ALA A 28 -10.84 5.61 12.50
N ASP A 29 -11.88 4.83 12.18
CA ASP A 29 -13.15 5.34 11.65
C ASP A 29 -12.90 6.24 10.43
N LEU A 30 -12.15 5.68 9.44
CA LEU A 30 -11.82 6.40 8.22
C LEU A 30 -13.00 6.37 7.25
N GLU A 31 -13.26 7.49 6.61
CA GLU A 31 -14.30 7.57 5.58
C GLU A 31 -13.89 6.85 4.29
N ARG A 32 -12.59 6.89 3.98
CA ARG A 32 -12.02 6.18 2.82
C ARG A 32 -10.52 5.95 2.98
N VAL A 33 -9.98 5.07 2.14
CA VAL A 33 -8.53 4.86 1.98
C VAL A 33 -8.14 5.08 0.53
N VAL A 34 -7.12 5.91 0.32
CA VAL A 34 -6.52 6.14 -1.01
C VAL A 34 -5.28 5.26 -1.13
N LEU A 35 -5.32 4.30 -2.06
CA LEU A 35 -4.19 3.47 -2.42
C LEU A 35 -3.35 4.20 -3.47
N ILE A 36 -2.05 4.33 -3.22
CA ILE A 36 -1.13 5.08 -4.08
C ILE A 36 0.00 4.16 -4.53
N PRO A 37 -0.07 3.62 -5.77
CA PRO A 37 1.05 2.88 -6.34
C PRO A 37 2.29 3.77 -6.43
N THR A 38 3.40 3.31 -5.83
CA THR A 38 4.66 4.07 -5.80
C THR A 38 5.28 4.14 -7.20
N GLY A 39 5.73 5.32 -7.60
CA GLY A 39 6.46 5.55 -8.84
C GLY A 39 7.87 4.98 -8.77
N VAL A 40 8.84 5.80 -8.38
CA VAL A 40 10.24 5.39 -8.20
C VAL A 40 10.55 5.35 -6.71
N PRO A 41 10.56 4.17 -6.06
CA PRO A 41 10.81 4.07 -4.63
C PRO A 41 12.28 4.38 -4.32
N PRO A 42 12.58 5.33 -3.39
CA PRO A 42 13.97 5.75 -3.13
C PRO A 42 14.83 4.68 -2.40
N HIS A 43 14.18 3.73 -1.72
CA HIS A 43 14.85 2.75 -0.85
C HIS A 43 14.55 1.29 -1.21
N ARG A 44 13.98 1.03 -2.39
CA ARG A 44 13.64 -0.32 -2.83
C ARG A 44 14.09 -0.56 -4.27
N SER A 45 14.28 -1.81 -4.63
CA SER A 45 14.49 -2.19 -6.02
C SER A 45 13.30 -1.75 -6.89
N PRO A 46 13.54 -1.43 -8.17
CA PRO A 46 12.46 -1.18 -9.11
C PRO A 46 11.41 -2.29 -9.11
N ALA A 47 10.16 -1.93 -9.39
CA ALA A 47 9.09 -2.90 -9.56
C ALA A 47 9.37 -3.80 -10.77
N VAL A 48 8.88 -5.03 -10.73
CA VAL A 48 8.98 -5.99 -11.86
C VAL A 48 7.93 -5.67 -12.91
N ALA A 49 6.67 -5.42 -12.49
CA ALA A 49 5.64 -4.97 -13.41
C ALA A 49 5.72 -3.46 -13.66
N GLY A 50 5.46 -3.05 -14.89
CA GLY A 50 5.39 -1.65 -15.27
C GLY A 50 4.33 -0.85 -14.49
N ALA A 51 4.49 0.46 -14.44
CA ALA A 51 3.62 1.36 -13.69
C ALA A 51 2.14 1.22 -14.05
N ASP A 52 1.83 1.13 -15.36
CA ASP A 52 0.46 0.99 -15.86
C ASP A 52 -0.19 -0.32 -15.40
N HIS A 53 0.56 -1.42 -15.43
CA HIS A 53 0.07 -2.72 -14.94
C HIS A 53 -0.21 -2.67 -13.44
N ARG A 54 0.67 -2.06 -12.64
CA ARG A 54 0.49 -1.94 -11.20
C ARG A 54 -0.72 -1.06 -10.83
N LEU A 55 -0.90 0.03 -11.58
CA LEU A 55 -2.05 0.90 -11.43
C LEU A 55 -3.36 0.16 -11.74
N GLU A 56 -3.40 -0.55 -12.87
CA GLU A 56 -4.60 -1.28 -13.28
C GLU A 56 -4.93 -2.42 -12.32
N MET A 57 -3.93 -3.20 -11.88
CA MET A 57 -4.13 -4.22 -10.85
C MET A 57 -4.69 -3.61 -9.55
N THR A 58 -4.23 -2.41 -9.17
CA THR A 58 -4.73 -1.73 -7.98
C THR A 58 -6.19 -1.31 -8.15
N ARG A 59 -6.57 -0.78 -9.33
CA ARG A 59 -7.97 -0.44 -9.65
C ARG A 59 -8.88 -1.66 -9.63
N LEU A 60 -8.45 -2.75 -10.25
CA LEU A 60 -9.20 -4.02 -10.24
C LEU A 60 -9.41 -4.56 -8.82
N ALA A 61 -8.39 -4.46 -7.98
CA ALA A 61 -8.45 -4.94 -6.61
C ALA A 61 -9.43 -4.13 -5.73
N THR A 62 -9.65 -2.86 -6.04
CA THR A 62 -10.47 -1.94 -5.22
C THR A 62 -11.87 -1.71 -5.77
N ALA A 63 -12.17 -2.17 -6.98
CA ALA A 63 -13.42 -1.86 -7.70
C ALA A 63 -14.71 -2.26 -6.96
N GLY A 64 -14.62 -3.22 -6.02
CA GLY A 64 -15.77 -3.73 -5.26
C GLY A 64 -16.08 -2.97 -3.96
N ASP A 65 -15.23 -2.04 -3.53
CA ASP A 65 -15.41 -1.30 -2.28
C ASP A 65 -15.33 0.23 -2.53
N PRO A 66 -16.45 0.96 -2.42
CA PRO A 66 -16.47 2.41 -2.68
C PRO A 66 -15.66 3.24 -1.67
N ARG A 67 -15.22 2.64 -0.57
CA ARG A 67 -14.32 3.29 0.40
C ARG A 67 -12.86 3.25 -0.01
N LEU A 68 -12.51 2.47 -1.04
CA LEU A 68 -11.15 2.31 -1.55
C LEU A 68 -11.00 3.09 -2.86
N GLU A 69 -10.18 4.11 -2.85
CA GLU A 69 -9.86 4.93 -4.02
C GLU A 69 -8.42 4.65 -4.48
N VAL A 70 -8.15 4.83 -5.76
CA VAL A 70 -6.80 4.69 -6.33
C VAL A 70 -6.34 6.01 -6.90
N SER A 71 -5.12 6.42 -6.55
CA SER A 71 -4.49 7.61 -7.09
C SER A 71 -3.16 7.28 -7.76
N ASP A 72 -2.98 7.77 -8.96
CA ASP A 72 -1.78 7.60 -9.78
C ASP A 72 -0.74 8.74 -9.62
N ARG A 73 -0.89 9.59 -8.59
CA ARG A 73 -0.09 10.80 -8.40
C ARG A 73 1.42 10.56 -8.34
N GLU A 74 1.85 9.48 -7.69
CA GLU A 74 3.27 9.14 -7.65
C GLU A 74 3.79 8.56 -8.96
N LEU A 75 2.94 7.94 -9.76
CA LEU A 75 3.29 7.43 -11.09
C LEU A 75 3.46 8.56 -12.12
N ARG A 76 2.76 9.68 -11.93
CA ARG A 76 2.87 10.86 -12.78
C ARG A 76 4.02 11.80 -12.40
N ARG A 77 4.54 11.67 -11.17
CA ARG A 77 5.63 12.52 -10.68
C ARG A 77 6.96 12.02 -11.21
N GLU A 78 7.77 12.95 -11.73
CA GLU A 78 9.15 12.66 -12.10
C GLU A 78 10.05 12.53 -10.86
N GLY A 79 11.03 11.63 -10.92
CA GLY A 79 12.00 11.43 -9.85
C GLY A 79 11.51 10.50 -8.74
N ALA A 80 12.17 10.57 -7.59
CA ALA A 80 11.89 9.71 -6.44
C ALA A 80 10.54 10.03 -5.80
N SER A 81 9.77 8.99 -5.44
CA SER A 81 8.47 9.11 -4.77
C SER A 81 8.67 9.16 -3.26
N TYR A 82 8.80 10.36 -2.70
CA TYR A 82 8.83 10.54 -1.25
C TYR A 82 7.41 10.71 -0.69
N THR A 83 7.12 10.02 0.39
CA THR A 83 5.81 10.08 1.07
C THR A 83 5.47 11.50 1.52
N VAL A 84 6.46 12.26 1.99
CA VAL A 84 6.26 13.64 2.42
C VAL A 84 5.70 14.54 1.31
N ASP A 85 6.18 14.39 0.07
CA ASP A 85 5.71 15.18 -1.06
C ASP A 85 4.27 14.82 -1.42
N THR A 86 3.93 13.54 -1.36
CA THR A 86 2.57 13.04 -1.56
C THR A 86 1.60 13.59 -0.51
N LEU A 87 2.00 13.63 0.75
CA LEU A 87 1.19 14.20 1.83
C LEU A 87 1.05 15.72 1.71
N ARG A 88 2.10 16.44 1.31
CA ARG A 88 2.04 17.89 1.03
C ARG A 88 1.05 18.21 -0.07
N GLU A 89 1.10 17.49 -1.17
CA GLU A 89 0.18 17.65 -2.28
C GLU A 89 -1.28 17.39 -1.85
N LEU A 90 -1.52 16.32 -1.08
CA LEU A 90 -2.86 16.02 -0.56
C LEU A 90 -3.37 17.13 0.38
N LYS A 91 -2.52 17.64 1.26
CA LYS A 91 -2.88 18.74 2.16
C LYS A 91 -3.12 20.07 1.45
N GLN A 92 -2.45 20.32 0.33
CA GLN A 92 -2.72 21.51 -0.49
C GLN A 92 -4.08 21.42 -1.19
N LEU A 93 -4.44 20.24 -1.68
CA LEU A 93 -5.72 20.02 -2.36
C LEU A 93 -6.90 19.95 -1.37
N HIS A 94 -6.67 19.43 -0.18
CA HIS A 94 -7.68 19.17 0.83
C HIS A 94 -7.16 19.58 2.22
N PRO A 95 -7.05 20.89 2.52
CA PRO A 95 -6.42 21.39 3.74
C PRO A 95 -7.14 20.97 5.02
N ASP A 96 -8.46 20.80 4.96
CA ASP A 96 -9.30 20.47 6.11
C ASP A 96 -9.38 18.95 6.38
N ASP A 97 -8.84 18.11 5.50
CA ASP A 97 -8.87 16.66 5.68
C ASP A 97 -7.81 16.21 6.73
N GLU A 98 -8.21 15.31 7.60
CA GLU A 98 -7.30 14.61 8.52
C GLU A 98 -6.71 13.39 7.81
N LEU A 99 -5.41 13.41 7.56
CA LEU A 99 -4.72 12.33 6.86
C LEU A 99 -4.16 11.30 7.84
N PHE A 100 -4.30 10.02 7.51
CA PHE A 100 -3.75 8.88 8.24
C PHE A 100 -2.82 8.09 7.32
N LEU A 101 -1.53 8.09 7.62
CA LEU A 101 -0.56 7.28 6.89
C LEU A 101 -0.60 5.83 7.41
N ILE A 102 -1.09 4.91 6.59
CA ILE A 102 -1.23 3.50 6.93
C ILE A 102 0.06 2.77 6.61
N LEU A 103 0.67 2.16 7.63
CA LEU A 103 1.92 1.42 7.52
C LEU A 103 1.78 0.03 8.13
N GLY A 104 2.37 -0.99 7.49
CA GLY A 104 2.69 -2.23 8.18
C GLY A 104 3.84 -2.02 9.17
N TRP A 105 3.97 -2.89 10.18
CA TRP A 105 5.00 -2.76 11.22
C TRP A 105 6.43 -2.66 10.66
N ASP A 106 6.76 -3.42 9.63
CA ASP A 106 8.10 -3.38 9.02
C ASP A 106 8.42 -2.03 8.36
N ALA A 107 7.43 -1.36 7.76
CA ALA A 107 7.59 -0.02 7.21
C ALA A 107 7.64 1.04 8.32
N ALA A 108 6.82 0.90 9.36
CA ALA A 108 6.79 1.83 10.49
C ALA A 108 8.13 1.88 11.24
N LYS A 109 8.81 0.75 11.41
CA LYS A 109 10.17 0.68 11.98
C LYS A 109 11.20 1.51 11.21
N LEU A 110 11.01 1.64 9.90
CA LEU A 110 11.91 2.37 9.01
C LEU A 110 11.53 3.85 8.87
N LEU A 111 10.36 4.27 9.33
CA LEU A 111 9.88 5.66 9.21
C LEU A 111 10.91 6.71 9.68
N PRO A 112 11.67 6.51 10.77
CA PRO A 112 12.70 7.47 11.19
C PRO A 112 13.83 7.68 10.17
N THR A 113 13.99 6.77 9.20
CA THR A 113 15.00 6.86 8.14
C THR A 113 14.46 7.42 6.83
N TRP A 114 13.17 7.73 6.78
CA TRP A 114 12.54 8.29 5.58
C TRP A 114 12.96 9.74 5.36
N HIS A 115 12.69 10.24 4.16
CA HIS A 115 12.91 11.65 3.85
C HIS A 115 11.93 12.51 4.65
N GLU A 116 12.45 13.46 5.42
CA GLU A 116 11.71 14.39 6.30
C GLU A 116 10.66 13.67 7.22
N PRO A 117 11.08 12.74 8.08
CA PRO A 117 10.15 11.90 8.84
C PRO A 117 9.29 12.70 9.83
N GLU A 118 9.80 13.81 10.38
CA GLU A 118 9.04 14.68 11.28
C GLU A 118 7.94 15.44 10.52
N GLU A 119 8.23 15.84 9.29
CA GLU A 119 7.23 16.47 8.44
C GLU A 119 6.13 15.48 8.02
N VAL A 120 6.47 14.22 7.76
CA VAL A 120 5.50 13.14 7.54
C VAL A 120 4.53 13.05 8.73
N ARG A 121 5.06 13.04 9.98
CA ARG A 121 4.24 12.99 11.21
C ARG A 121 3.41 14.25 11.44
N ARG A 122 3.90 15.39 10.98
CA ARG A 122 3.16 16.66 11.07
C ARG A 122 1.98 16.71 10.10
N LEU A 123 2.14 16.14 8.91
CA LEU A 123 1.14 16.16 7.83
C LEU A 123 0.08 15.07 7.98
N ALA A 124 0.43 13.92 8.57
CA ALA A 124 -0.47 12.79 8.73
C ALA A 124 -0.26 12.09 10.07
N ARG A 125 -1.34 11.60 10.67
CA ARG A 125 -1.25 10.68 11.81
C ARG A 125 -0.80 9.31 11.29
N VAL A 126 0.18 8.71 11.95
CA VAL A 126 0.66 7.38 11.56
C VAL A 126 -0.24 6.32 12.19
N LEU A 127 -0.78 5.44 11.35
CA LEU A 127 -1.59 4.29 11.74
C LEU A 127 -0.83 3.01 11.35
N ILE A 128 -0.43 2.25 12.36
CA ILE A 128 0.35 1.03 12.18
C ILE A 128 -0.60 -0.17 12.23
N VAL A 129 -0.70 -0.89 11.12
CA VAL A 129 -1.45 -2.15 11.08
C VAL A 129 -0.49 -3.29 11.37
N THR A 130 -0.77 -4.05 12.44
CA THR A 130 0.01 -5.21 12.83
C THR A 130 -0.88 -6.45 12.89
N ARG A 131 -0.23 -7.61 12.80
CA ARG A 131 -0.88 -8.90 13.00
C ARG A 131 -0.61 -9.38 14.42
N PRO A 132 -1.54 -10.13 15.04
CA PRO A 132 -1.26 -10.80 16.30
C PRO A 132 0.05 -11.59 16.23
N GLY A 133 0.95 -11.35 17.18
CA GLY A 133 2.24 -12.03 17.26
C GLY A 133 3.34 -11.53 16.30
N SER A 134 3.08 -10.55 15.43
CA SER A 134 4.10 -10.04 14.49
C SER A 134 5.01 -8.96 15.08
N GLY A 135 4.81 -8.61 16.33
CA GLY A 135 5.47 -7.48 16.98
C GLY A 135 4.70 -6.17 16.79
N LYS A 136 4.91 -5.27 17.73
CA LYS A 136 4.33 -3.91 17.76
C LYS A 136 5.28 -3.00 18.53
N PRO A 137 5.16 -1.68 18.38
CA PRO A 137 5.95 -0.76 19.19
C PRO A 137 5.62 -0.96 20.68
N GLU A 138 6.66 -0.99 21.53
CA GLU A 138 6.49 -1.10 22.99
C GLU A 138 5.90 0.17 23.60
N ALA A 139 6.29 1.33 23.06
CA ALA A 139 5.73 2.63 23.40
C ALA A 139 5.71 3.52 22.16
N THR A 140 4.52 4.08 21.83
CA THR A 140 4.37 4.95 20.67
C THR A 140 3.21 5.91 20.90
N SER A 141 3.30 7.12 20.32
CA SER A 141 2.18 8.04 20.17
C SER A 141 1.34 7.75 18.93
N GLU A 142 1.73 6.78 18.13
CA GLU A 142 1.08 6.40 16.89
C GLU A 142 -0.12 5.48 17.16
N ILE A 143 -1.08 5.44 16.24
CA ILE A 143 -2.23 4.55 16.35
C ILE A 143 -1.80 3.14 15.96
N VAL A 144 -1.97 2.16 16.84
CA VAL A 144 -1.67 0.76 16.57
C VAL A 144 -2.96 -0.02 16.42
N CYS A 145 -3.16 -0.59 15.24
CA CYS A 145 -4.28 -1.44 14.89
C CYS A 145 -3.81 -2.88 14.77
N GLU A 146 -4.13 -3.71 15.77
CA GLU A 146 -3.81 -5.14 15.74
C GLU A 146 -5.02 -5.91 15.18
N ARG A 147 -4.89 -6.40 13.95
CA ARG A 147 -5.94 -7.16 13.24
C ARG A 147 -5.35 -8.37 12.52
N PRO A 148 -6.09 -9.48 12.45
CA PRO A 148 -5.71 -10.61 11.61
C PRO A 148 -5.67 -10.19 10.15
N THR A 149 -4.49 -10.08 9.58
CA THR A 149 -4.30 -9.83 8.15
C THR A 149 -3.47 -10.96 7.53
N PRO A 150 -3.75 -11.37 6.28
CA PRO A 150 -3.00 -12.43 5.63
C PRO A 150 -1.50 -12.12 5.56
N HIS A 151 -0.66 -13.11 5.83
CA HIS A 151 0.78 -12.99 5.68
C HIS A 151 1.17 -13.25 4.22
N ILE A 152 1.09 -12.21 3.40
CA ILE A 152 1.37 -12.28 1.97
C ILE A 152 2.54 -11.35 1.65
N SER A 153 3.48 -11.85 0.85
CA SER A 153 4.63 -11.09 0.36
C SER A 153 4.57 -11.02 -1.17
N GLY A 154 4.66 -9.82 -1.74
CA GLY A 154 4.68 -9.63 -3.19
C GLY A 154 5.81 -10.40 -3.87
N SER A 155 7.01 -10.47 -3.26
CA SER A 155 8.12 -11.26 -3.80
C SER A 155 7.87 -12.76 -3.76
N ALA A 156 7.19 -13.28 -2.72
CA ALA A 156 6.79 -14.67 -2.68
C ALA A 156 5.71 -14.98 -3.71
N LEU A 157 4.73 -14.08 -3.90
CA LEU A 157 3.72 -14.19 -4.95
C LEU A 157 4.34 -14.27 -6.35
N ARG A 158 5.23 -13.35 -6.69
CA ARG A 158 5.89 -13.35 -8.00
C ARG A 158 6.65 -14.66 -8.25
N ARG A 159 7.34 -15.20 -7.24
CA ARG A 159 8.02 -16.51 -7.37
C ARG A 159 7.03 -17.66 -7.55
N ALA A 160 5.89 -17.64 -6.85
CA ALA A 160 4.85 -18.66 -7.01
C ALA A 160 4.26 -18.62 -8.41
N ILE A 161 3.93 -17.43 -8.92
CA ILE A 161 3.41 -17.24 -10.28
C ILE A 161 4.41 -17.72 -11.34
N ALA A 162 5.70 -17.35 -11.20
CA ALA A 162 6.76 -17.80 -12.13
C ALA A 162 6.87 -19.33 -12.20
N LYS A 163 6.56 -20.03 -11.10
CA LYS A 163 6.54 -21.49 -11.04
C LYS A 163 5.23 -22.14 -11.47
N GLY A 164 4.20 -21.34 -11.78
CA GLY A 164 2.85 -21.84 -12.08
C GLY A 164 2.10 -22.39 -10.86
N GLU A 165 2.48 -21.98 -9.65
CA GLU A 165 1.77 -22.35 -8.42
C GLU A 165 0.44 -21.59 -8.30
N ASN A 166 -0.58 -22.20 -7.70
CA ASN A 166 -1.85 -21.54 -7.43
C ASN A 166 -1.67 -20.40 -6.42
N VAL A 167 -2.26 -19.23 -6.71
CA VAL A 167 -2.19 -18.00 -5.88
C VAL A 167 -3.58 -17.41 -5.59
N ASP A 168 -4.66 -18.13 -5.89
CA ASP A 168 -6.04 -17.65 -5.81
C ASP A 168 -6.47 -17.27 -4.39
N ASP A 169 -5.88 -17.89 -3.38
CA ASP A 169 -6.10 -17.59 -1.96
C ASP A 169 -5.36 -16.34 -1.47
N ARG A 170 -4.54 -15.71 -2.32
CA ARG A 170 -3.66 -14.58 -1.98
C ARG A 170 -3.93 -13.32 -2.80
N LEU A 171 -4.61 -13.45 -3.93
CA LEU A 171 -4.94 -12.38 -4.86
C LEU A 171 -6.45 -12.20 -5.02
N PRO A 172 -6.95 -10.98 -5.23
CA PRO A 172 -8.28 -10.80 -5.78
C PRO A 172 -8.37 -11.48 -7.16
N THR A 173 -9.48 -12.16 -7.44
CA THR A 173 -9.68 -12.91 -8.70
C THR A 173 -9.40 -12.06 -9.94
N ALA A 174 -9.93 -10.83 -9.98
CA ALA A 174 -9.71 -9.93 -11.11
C ALA A 174 -8.22 -9.58 -11.32
N VAL A 175 -7.42 -9.54 -10.24
CA VAL A 175 -5.97 -9.32 -10.33
C VAL A 175 -5.25 -10.57 -10.84
N ALA A 176 -5.64 -11.76 -10.37
CA ALA A 176 -5.08 -13.02 -10.84
C ALA A 176 -5.34 -13.22 -12.34
N ASP A 177 -6.58 -12.96 -12.79
CA ASP A 177 -6.96 -13.00 -14.21
C ASP A 177 -6.17 -11.99 -15.04
N TYR A 178 -6.00 -10.77 -14.54
CA TYR A 178 -5.20 -9.73 -15.22
C TYR A 178 -3.74 -10.17 -15.39
N ILE A 179 -3.12 -10.69 -14.34
CA ILE A 179 -1.75 -11.22 -14.36
C ILE A 179 -1.61 -12.32 -15.42
N ALA A 180 -2.54 -13.28 -15.43
CA ALA A 180 -2.53 -14.39 -16.40
C ALA A 180 -2.69 -13.90 -17.83
N ASN A 181 -3.66 -13.01 -18.09
CA ASN A 181 -3.95 -12.47 -19.42
C ASN A 181 -2.80 -11.64 -20.01
N HIS A 182 -1.97 -11.01 -19.17
CA HIS A 182 -0.83 -10.19 -19.60
C HIS A 182 0.53 -10.90 -19.45
N GLY A 183 0.54 -12.15 -19.02
CA GLY A 183 1.78 -12.92 -18.82
C GLY A 183 2.74 -12.30 -17.81
N LEU A 184 2.20 -11.56 -16.81
CA LEU A 184 3.04 -10.88 -15.83
C LEU A 184 3.68 -11.88 -14.85
N TYR A 185 4.92 -11.60 -14.48
CA TYR A 185 5.70 -12.39 -13.51
C TYR A 185 6.02 -13.84 -13.96
N MET A 186 5.72 -14.20 -15.20
CA MET A 186 6.09 -15.51 -15.73
C MET A 186 7.55 -15.50 -16.16
N ASP A 187 8.29 -16.58 -15.87
CA ASP A 187 9.61 -16.78 -16.45
C ASP A 187 9.44 -16.97 -17.97
N ASN A 188 9.95 -16.04 -18.76
CA ASN A 188 10.11 -16.24 -20.20
C ASN A 188 11.15 -17.36 -20.39
N ARG A 189 10.66 -18.59 -20.57
CA ARG A 189 11.49 -19.73 -21.00
C ARG A 189 11.90 -19.59 -22.46
#